data_97b3994e7346a3afc571144b830721da
#
_entry.id   97b3994e7346a3afc571144b830721da
#
_cell.length_a   1.000
_cell.length_b   1.000
_cell.length_c   1.000
_cell.angle_alpha   90.00
_cell.angle_beta   90.00
_cell.angle_gamma   90.00
#
_symmetry.space_group_name_H-M   'P 1'
#
loop_
_entity.id
_entity.type
_entity.pdbx_description
1 polymer ?
#
loop_
_entity_poly.entity_id
_entity_poly.type
_entity_poly.pdbx_seq_one_letter_code
_entity_poly.pdbx_strand_id
1 'polypeptide(L)'
;IRAAAVDRRWMAYHVFYGGNPEVLLQECLLPLAARLEEEGLVRLSFYINYWLEGGHVRLRLLPADETARGEIHGRVMPVIGRYLERRPSMHPMARIESRSYYDDLFALEYGDELRPRYFDAEGRPLLRPNNTVEPRDYEPELERYGGRVGMVISEDFFADSTRLAREVIDLGNTGTRTILLGIGAEAMAVTAAALLED
;
A
#
# COMPACT_ATOMS: atom_id res chain seq x y z
N ILE A 1 -23.24 17.16 -1.53
CA ILE A 1 -22.51 15.95 -1.93
C ILE A 1 -23.10 14.78 -1.14
N ARG A 2 -24.05 14.05 -1.74
CA ARG A 2 -24.54 12.79 -1.16
C ARG A 2 -23.67 11.67 -1.73
N ALA A 3 -22.52 11.42 -1.13
CA ALA A 3 -21.87 10.13 -1.24
C ALA A 3 -22.73 9.16 -0.40
N ALA A 4 -23.53 8.34 -1.05
CA ALA A 4 -23.99 7.12 -0.41
C ALA A 4 -22.72 6.43 0.08
N ALA A 5 -22.65 6.13 1.38
CA ALA A 5 -21.55 5.35 1.96
C ALA A 5 -21.66 3.95 1.35
N VAL A 6 -21.10 3.80 0.16
CA VAL A 6 -21.02 2.52 -0.55
C VAL A 6 -20.04 1.67 0.23
N ASP A 7 -20.48 0.51 0.66
CA ASP A 7 -19.62 -0.50 1.25
C ASP A 7 -18.65 -0.97 0.14
N ARG A 8 -17.48 -0.31 0.08
CA ARG A 8 -16.45 -0.60 -0.92
C ARG A 8 -15.74 -1.88 -0.53
N ARG A 9 -16.00 -2.93 -1.26
CA ARG A 9 -15.39 -4.24 -1.05
C ARG A 9 -14.05 -4.34 -1.78
N TRP A 10 -13.03 -3.73 -1.21
CA TRP A 10 -11.68 -3.81 -1.70
C TRP A 10 -11.12 -5.24 -1.66
N MET A 11 -10.32 -5.59 -2.64
CA MET A 11 -9.41 -6.73 -2.59
C MET A 11 -8.07 -6.25 -2.08
N ALA A 12 -7.47 -7.00 -1.18
CA ALA A 12 -6.23 -6.64 -0.51
C ALA A 12 -5.16 -7.71 -0.75
N TYR A 13 -3.98 -7.26 -1.19
CA TYR A 13 -2.81 -8.10 -1.38
C TYR A 13 -1.64 -7.49 -0.64
N HIS A 14 -1.05 -8.25 0.29
CA HIS A 14 0.13 -7.86 1.03
C HIS A 14 1.35 -8.54 0.40
N VAL A 15 2.26 -7.73 -0.16
CA VAL A 15 3.45 -8.22 -0.86
C VAL A 15 4.66 -7.98 0.02
N PHE A 16 5.12 -9.02 0.69
CA PHE A 16 6.28 -8.98 1.58
C PHE A 16 7.56 -9.08 0.76
N TYR A 17 8.28 -7.96 0.69
CA TYR A 17 9.45 -7.80 -0.15
C TYR A 17 10.51 -6.96 0.56
N GLY A 18 11.61 -7.57 0.98
CA GLY A 18 12.70 -6.91 1.70
C GLY A 18 13.58 -6.03 0.82
N GLY A 19 13.35 -6.00 -0.50
CA GLY A 19 14.06 -5.16 -1.46
C GLY A 19 13.55 -3.71 -1.47
N ASN A 20 13.94 -2.95 -2.51
CA ASN A 20 13.42 -1.61 -2.72
C ASN A 20 11.95 -1.69 -3.18
N PRO A 21 10.98 -1.17 -2.42
CA PRO A 21 9.58 -1.20 -2.79
C PRO A 21 9.28 -0.40 -4.07
N GLU A 22 10.05 0.64 -4.39
CA GLU A 22 9.87 1.42 -5.63
C GLU A 22 10.06 0.55 -6.88
N VAL A 23 11.06 -0.35 -6.87
CA VAL A 23 11.31 -1.26 -7.98
C VAL A 23 10.17 -2.26 -8.14
N LEU A 24 9.67 -2.82 -7.04
CA LEU A 24 8.49 -3.69 -7.04
C LEU A 24 7.25 -2.98 -7.57
N LEU A 25 7.02 -1.74 -7.13
CA LEU A 25 5.92 -0.90 -7.61
C LEU A 25 6.03 -0.66 -9.11
N GLN A 26 7.17 -0.18 -9.57
CA GLN A 26 7.41 0.20 -10.96
C GLN A 26 7.34 -0.98 -11.93
N GLU A 27 7.95 -2.09 -11.58
CA GLU A 27 8.10 -3.23 -12.49
C GLU A 27 6.94 -4.23 -12.43
N CYS A 28 6.15 -4.21 -11.35
CA CYS A 28 5.12 -5.22 -11.12
C CYS A 28 3.75 -4.62 -10.75
N LEU A 29 3.65 -3.95 -9.59
CA LEU A 29 2.34 -3.68 -8.99
C LEU A 29 1.58 -2.58 -9.73
N LEU A 30 2.22 -1.46 -10.08
CA LEU A 30 1.56 -0.35 -10.77
C LEU A 30 1.17 -0.71 -12.22
N PRO A 31 2.03 -1.37 -13.03
CA PRO A 31 1.63 -1.85 -14.35
C PRO A 31 0.49 -2.88 -14.30
N LEU A 32 0.49 -3.75 -13.30
CA LEU A 32 -0.58 -4.74 -13.11
C LEU A 32 -1.91 -4.04 -12.80
N ALA A 33 -1.92 -3.11 -11.83
CA ALA A 33 -3.11 -2.37 -11.45
C ALA A 33 -3.65 -1.54 -12.63
N ALA A 34 -2.77 -0.82 -13.35
CA ALA A 34 -3.14 -0.03 -14.52
C ALA A 34 -3.85 -0.89 -15.59
N ARG A 35 -3.29 -2.06 -15.90
CA ARG A 35 -3.89 -2.98 -16.88
C ARG A 35 -5.28 -3.45 -16.45
N LEU A 36 -5.46 -3.78 -15.18
CA LEU A 36 -6.77 -4.20 -14.65
C LEU A 36 -7.80 -3.06 -14.70
N GLU A 37 -7.36 -1.80 -14.51
CA GLU A 37 -8.19 -0.60 -14.67
C GLU A 37 -8.56 -0.35 -16.14
N GLU A 38 -7.59 -0.43 -17.06
CA GLU A 38 -7.80 -0.28 -18.51
C GLU A 38 -8.75 -1.34 -19.09
N GLU A 39 -8.70 -2.56 -18.58
CA GLU A 39 -9.60 -3.65 -18.96
C GLU A 39 -10.98 -3.56 -18.28
N GLY A 40 -11.20 -2.58 -17.41
CA GLY A 40 -12.47 -2.36 -16.72
C GLY A 40 -12.79 -3.36 -15.61
N LEU A 41 -11.83 -4.16 -15.18
CA LEU A 41 -11.98 -5.12 -14.08
C LEU A 41 -11.88 -4.43 -12.70
N VAL A 42 -11.10 -3.37 -12.61
CA VAL A 42 -10.85 -2.59 -11.41
C VAL A 42 -11.27 -1.14 -11.65
N ARG A 43 -12.01 -0.55 -10.72
CA ARG A 43 -12.44 0.86 -10.78
C ARG A 43 -11.41 1.83 -10.21
N LEU A 44 -10.77 1.43 -9.11
CA LEU A 44 -9.77 2.20 -8.38
C LEU A 44 -8.71 1.26 -7.85
N SER A 45 -7.48 1.72 -7.80
CA SER A 45 -6.39 1.03 -7.11
C SER A 45 -5.57 2.00 -6.27
N PHE A 46 -5.01 1.51 -5.18
CA PHE A 46 -3.98 2.24 -4.43
C PHE A 46 -3.02 1.29 -3.74
N TYR A 47 -1.87 1.82 -3.31
CA TYR A 47 -0.92 1.09 -2.51
C TYR A 47 -0.51 1.89 -1.27
N ILE A 48 -0.06 1.15 -0.25
CA ILE A 48 0.53 1.70 0.96
C ILE A 48 1.78 0.90 1.28
N ASN A 49 2.89 1.58 1.54
CA ASN A 49 4.07 0.95 2.14
C ASN A 49 3.83 0.78 3.63
N TYR A 50 4.06 -0.42 4.13
CA TYR A 50 3.78 -0.74 5.52
C TYR A 50 4.92 -1.55 6.16
N TRP A 51 5.02 -1.45 7.47
CA TRP A 51 6.16 -1.96 8.23
C TRP A 51 5.82 -3.14 9.15
N LEU A 52 4.58 -3.20 9.66
CA LEU A 52 4.16 -4.23 10.61
C LEU A 52 4.20 -5.62 9.97
N GLU A 53 4.67 -6.64 10.70
CA GLU A 53 4.96 -7.99 10.19
C GLU A 53 6.12 -8.05 9.18
N GLY A 54 6.92 -6.99 9.07
CA GLY A 54 7.98 -6.80 8.08
C GLY A 54 7.59 -5.82 6.98
N GLY A 55 8.60 -5.22 6.33
CA GLY A 55 8.37 -4.26 5.24
C GLY A 55 7.61 -4.88 4.08
N HIS A 56 6.46 -4.32 3.72
CA HIS A 56 5.65 -4.82 2.62
C HIS A 56 4.84 -3.72 1.95
N VAL A 57 4.39 -4.00 0.72
CA VAL A 57 3.44 -3.17 -0.01
C VAL A 57 2.05 -3.77 0.12
N ARG A 58 1.09 -2.97 0.57
CA ARG A 58 -0.32 -3.28 0.58
C ARG A 58 -0.96 -2.77 -0.69
N LEU A 59 -1.23 -3.64 -1.66
CA LEU A 59 -1.98 -3.30 -2.86
C LEU A 59 -3.47 -3.47 -2.60
N ARG A 60 -4.26 -2.46 -2.96
CA ARG A 60 -5.72 -2.43 -2.85
C ARG A 60 -6.32 -2.27 -4.24
N LEU A 61 -7.26 -3.13 -4.57
CA LEU A 61 -7.98 -3.12 -5.85
C LEU A 61 -9.47 -3.10 -5.58
N LEU A 62 -10.19 -2.10 -6.09
CA LEU A 62 -11.63 -2.03 -6.00
C LEU A 62 -12.24 -2.66 -7.27
N PRO A 63 -12.82 -3.85 -7.19
CA PRO A 63 -13.42 -4.49 -8.37
C PRO A 63 -14.51 -3.62 -9.00
N ALA A 64 -14.68 -3.74 -10.31
CA ALA A 64 -15.79 -3.11 -11.02
C ALA A 64 -17.14 -3.60 -10.49
N ASP A 65 -17.22 -4.90 -10.25
CA ASP A 65 -18.34 -5.58 -9.62
C ASP A 65 -17.87 -6.85 -8.89
N GLU A 66 -18.78 -7.54 -8.23
CA GLU A 66 -18.47 -8.75 -7.46
C GLU A 66 -18.03 -9.93 -8.35
N THR A 67 -18.48 -9.98 -9.59
CA THR A 67 -18.14 -11.08 -10.54
C THR A 67 -16.69 -11.00 -11.02
N ALA A 68 -16.10 -9.80 -11.05
CA ALA A 68 -14.71 -9.58 -11.46
C ALA A 68 -13.67 -10.13 -10.45
N ARG A 69 -14.06 -10.35 -9.18
CA ARG A 69 -13.12 -10.73 -8.11
C ARG A 69 -12.31 -11.99 -8.41
N GLY A 70 -12.98 -13.04 -8.94
CA GLY A 70 -12.32 -14.30 -9.28
C GLY A 70 -11.26 -14.11 -10.35
N GLU A 71 -11.58 -13.34 -11.38
CA GLU A 71 -10.66 -13.03 -12.48
C GLU A 71 -9.49 -12.16 -12.01
N ILE A 72 -9.76 -11.11 -11.23
CA ILE A 72 -8.72 -10.27 -10.64
C ILE A 72 -7.75 -11.14 -9.82
N HIS A 73 -8.26 -11.98 -8.92
CA HIS A 73 -7.41 -12.85 -8.10
C HIS A 73 -6.57 -13.80 -8.94
N GLY A 74 -7.18 -14.43 -9.95
CA GLY A 74 -6.50 -15.35 -10.88
C GLY A 74 -5.41 -14.69 -11.71
N ARG A 75 -5.46 -13.37 -11.90
CA ARG A 75 -4.42 -12.60 -12.60
C ARG A 75 -3.35 -12.05 -11.64
N VAL A 76 -3.76 -11.52 -10.51
CA VAL A 76 -2.88 -10.85 -9.55
C VAL A 76 -1.88 -11.83 -8.94
N MET A 77 -2.36 -12.94 -8.40
CA MET A 77 -1.51 -13.89 -7.69
C MET A 77 -0.38 -14.47 -8.57
N PRO A 78 -0.64 -14.96 -9.81
CA PRO A 78 0.43 -15.48 -10.66
C PRO A 78 1.40 -14.40 -11.15
N VAL A 79 0.95 -13.15 -11.37
CA VAL A 79 1.82 -12.08 -11.84
C VAL A 79 2.80 -11.69 -10.74
N ILE A 80 2.30 -11.45 -9.52
CA ILE A 80 3.15 -11.11 -8.38
C ILE A 80 4.06 -12.28 -8.02
N GLY A 81 3.53 -13.51 -7.95
CA GLY A 81 4.32 -14.70 -7.64
C GLY A 81 5.50 -14.88 -8.59
N ARG A 82 5.26 -14.82 -9.91
CA ARG A 82 6.34 -14.90 -10.91
C ARG A 82 7.36 -13.78 -10.82
N TYR A 83 6.93 -12.56 -10.45
CA TYR A 83 7.87 -11.46 -10.22
C TYR A 83 8.79 -11.77 -9.05
N LEU A 84 8.24 -12.18 -7.91
CA LEU A 84 9.00 -12.52 -6.71
C LEU A 84 9.96 -13.70 -6.92
N GLU A 85 9.57 -14.70 -7.74
CA GLU A 85 10.43 -15.81 -8.12
C GLU A 85 11.60 -15.38 -9.02
N ARG A 86 11.37 -14.47 -9.97
CA ARG A 86 12.38 -14.01 -10.92
C ARG A 86 13.30 -12.95 -10.35
N ARG A 87 12.81 -12.14 -9.42
CA ARG A 87 13.52 -11.03 -8.78
C ARG A 87 13.38 -11.08 -7.24
N PRO A 88 13.81 -12.18 -6.62
CA PRO A 88 13.72 -12.29 -5.18
C PRO A 88 14.62 -11.26 -4.51
N SER A 89 14.10 -10.63 -3.45
CA SER A 89 14.93 -9.83 -2.58
C SER A 89 15.83 -10.73 -1.75
N MET A 90 17.13 -10.46 -1.77
CA MET A 90 18.12 -11.12 -0.91
C MET A 90 18.29 -10.41 0.44
N HIS A 91 17.63 -9.26 0.63
CA HIS A 91 17.66 -8.56 1.89
C HIS A 91 16.69 -9.21 2.89
N PRO A 92 17.08 -9.30 4.19
CA PRO A 92 16.16 -9.78 5.20
C PRO A 92 14.96 -8.81 5.36
N MET A 93 13.81 -9.34 5.79
CA MET A 93 12.62 -8.53 6.04
C MET A 93 12.80 -7.47 7.14
N ALA A 94 13.65 -7.74 8.11
CA ALA A 94 13.98 -6.81 9.18
C ALA A 94 14.96 -5.73 8.69
N ARG A 95 14.46 -4.66 8.07
CA ARG A 95 15.22 -3.41 7.86
C ARG A 95 15.28 -2.54 9.12
N ILE A 96 14.53 -2.90 10.14
CA ILE A 96 14.51 -2.18 11.41
C ILE A 96 15.70 -2.69 12.22
N GLU A 97 16.79 -1.95 12.16
CA GLU A 97 18.08 -2.30 12.74
C GLU A 97 18.08 -2.37 14.28
N SER A 98 17.05 -1.85 14.93
CA SER A 98 16.89 -1.98 16.36
C SER A 98 15.50 -2.48 16.77
N ARG A 99 15.50 -3.51 17.62
CA ARG A 99 14.27 -4.01 18.27
C ARG A 99 13.52 -2.87 19.00
N SER A 100 14.27 -1.96 19.63
CA SER A 100 13.69 -0.82 20.34
C SER A 100 12.85 0.07 19.41
N TYR A 101 13.36 0.37 18.22
CA TYR A 101 12.61 1.21 17.26
C TYR A 101 11.30 0.56 16.81
N TYR A 102 11.31 -0.76 16.59
CA TYR A 102 10.09 -1.51 16.24
C TYR A 102 9.07 -1.48 17.38
N ASP A 103 9.55 -1.67 18.63
CA ASP A 103 8.73 -1.62 19.83
C ASP A 103 8.15 -0.22 20.05
N ASP A 104 8.98 0.83 19.90
CA ASP A 104 8.55 2.23 20.05
C ASP A 104 7.50 2.60 19.00
N LEU A 105 7.72 2.21 17.73
CA LEU A 105 6.77 2.47 16.65
C LEU A 105 5.46 1.71 16.87
N PHE A 106 5.54 0.46 17.35
CA PHE A 106 4.36 -0.32 17.66
C PHE A 106 3.54 0.31 18.81
N ALA A 107 4.22 0.74 19.87
CA ALA A 107 3.56 1.39 21.01
C ALA A 107 2.91 2.73 20.63
N LEU A 108 3.49 3.43 19.63
CA LEU A 108 2.95 4.70 19.13
C LEU A 108 1.67 4.52 18.30
N GLU A 109 1.60 3.45 17.49
CA GLU A 109 0.51 3.23 16.54
C GLU A 109 -0.57 2.27 17.04
N TYR A 110 -0.22 1.38 17.98
CA TYR A 110 -1.09 0.29 18.44
C TYR A 110 -1.12 0.20 19.97
N GLY A 111 -2.21 -0.31 20.50
CA GLY A 111 -2.31 -0.61 21.93
C GLY A 111 -1.61 -1.93 22.31
N ASP A 112 -1.25 -2.03 23.59
CA ASP A 112 -0.57 -3.22 24.14
C ASP A 112 -1.42 -4.51 24.01
N GLU A 113 -2.73 -4.39 23.89
CA GLU A 113 -3.67 -5.49 23.68
C GLU A 113 -3.44 -6.21 22.34
N LEU A 114 -2.85 -5.56 21.36
CA LEU A 114 -2.53 -6.16 20.06
C LEU A 114 -1.15 -6.82 20.01
N ARG A 115 -0.30 -6.61 21.04
CA ARG A 115 1.04 -7.22 21.10
C ARG A 115 1.06 -8.74 20.91
N PRO A 116 0.20 -9.53 21.54
CA PRO A 116 0.22 -10.99 21.37
C PRO A 116 -0.04 -11.45 19.92
N ARG A 117 -0.62 -10.60 19.08
CA ARG A 117 -0.85 -10.91 17.66
C ARG A 117 0.40 -10.72 16.79
N TYR A 118 1.32 -9.83 17.21
CA TYR A 118 2.43 -9.37 16.40
C TYR A 118 3.82 -9.66 16.99
N PHE A 119 3.86 -10.20 18.20
CA PHE A 119 5.11 -10.57 18.88
C PHE A 119 5.01 -11.97 19.47
N ASP A 120 6.15 -12.66 19.53
CA ASP A 120 6.26 -13.95 20.20
C ASP A 120 6.38 -13.79 21.73
N ALA A 121 6.47 -14.93 22.43
CA ALA A 121 6.58 -14.96 23.90
C ALA A 121 7.87 -14.28 24.42
N GLU A 122 8.92 -14.21 23.61
CA GLU A 122 10.18 -13.54 23.91
C GLU A 122 10.18 -12.05 23.51
N GLY A 123 9.03 -11.55 23.05
CA GLY A 123 8.82 -10.17 22.61
C GLY A 123 9.56 -9.84 21.30
N ARG A 124 9.77 -10.82 20.40
CA ARG A 124 10.32 -10.60 19.07
C ARG A 124 9.20 -10.40 18.07
N PRO A 125 9.33 -9.45 17.13
CA PRO A 125 8.31 -9.25 16.09
C PRO A 125 8.09 -10.52 15.26
N LEU A 126 6.83 -10.87 15.01
CA LEU A 126 6.44 -11.95 14.11
C LEU A 126 6.50 -11.43 12.68
N LEU A 127 7.60 -11.70 11.99
CA LEU A 127 7.82 -11.29 10.61
C LEU A 127 7.27 -12.35 9.64
N ARG A 128 6.68 -11.87 8.54
CA ARG A 128 6.26 -12.75 7.44
C ARG A 128 7.44 -13.17 6.57
N PRO A 129 7.32 -14.30 5.86
CA PRO A 129 8.36 -14.73 4.94
C PRO A 129 8.60 -13.70 3.83
N ASN A 130 9.87 -13.46 3.52
CA ASN A 130 10.27 -12.61 2.40
C ASN A 130 9.87 -13.22 1.04
N ASN A 131 9.66 -12.38 0.05
CA ASN A 131 9.27 -12.78 -1.31
C ASN A 131 7.95 -13.55 -1.35
N THR A 132 6.97 -13.11 -0.57
CA THR A 132 5.63 -13.72 -0.54
C THR A 132 4.53 -12.70 -0.81
N VAL A 133 3.41 -13.19 -1.32
CA VAL A 133 2.18 -12.41 -1.48
C VAL A 133 1.03 -13.13 -0.78
N GLU A 134 0.29 -12.39 0.04
CA GLU A 134 -0.86 -12.90 0.79
C GLU A 134 -2.11 -12.09 0.44
N PRO A 135 -3.18 -12.74 -0.06
CA PRO A 135 -4.48 -12.10 -0.09
C PRO A 135 -4.99 -11.98 1.35
N ARG A 136 -5.56 -10.83 1.67
CA ARG A 136 -6.12 -10.56 3.01
C ARG A 136 -7.45 -9.82 2.89
N ASP A 137 -8.22 -9.83 3.96
CA ASP A 137 -9.39 -8.98 4.06
C ASP A 137 -8.96 -7.50 4.19
N TYR A 138 -9.75 -6.62 3.59
CA TYR A 138 -9.57 -5.20 3.77
C TYR A 138 -10.24 -4.75 5.05
N GLU A 139 -9.45 -4.27 5.99
CA GLU A 139 -9.92 -3.70 7.26
C GLU A 139 -9.75 -2.17 7.18
N PRO A 140 -10.85 -1.39 6.99
CA PRO A 140 -10.78 0.06 6.94
C PRO A 140 -10.57 0.66 8.33
N GLU A 141 -9.66 1.61 8.46
CA GLU A 141 -9.35 2.32 9.71
C GLU A 141 -10.38 3.43 9.99
N LEU A 142 -11.63 3.05 10.24
CA LEU A 142 -12.77 3.97 10.33
C LEU A 142 -12.59 5.07 11.39
N GLU A 143 -12.05 4.73 12.55
CA GLU A 143 -11.84 5.68 13.64
C GLU A 143 -10.80 6.74 13.26
N ARG A 144 -9.74 6.32 12.59
CA ARG A 144 -8.63 7.18 12.16
C ARG A 144 -9.06 8.19 11.09
N TYR A 145 -9.96 7.79 10.19
CA TYR A 145 -10.37 8.59 9.03
C TYR A 145 -11.77 9.20 9.16
N GLY A 146 -12.31 9.33 10.38
CA GLY A 146 -13.57 10.04 10.62
C GLY A 146 -14.82 9.26 10.18
N GLY A 147 -14.80 7.94 10.36
CA GLY A 147 -15.93 7.06 10.07
C GLY A 147 -16.04 6.68 8.59
N ARG A 148 -17.20 6.12 8.22
CA ARG A 148 -17.42 5.58 6.87
C ARG A 148 -17.28 6.63 5.75
N VAL A 149 -17.76 7.83 5.98
CA VAL A 149 -17.71 8.91 4.98
C VAL A 149 -16.26 9.37 4.78
N GLY A 150 -15.56 9.65 5.87
CA GLY A 150 -14.15 10.04 5.84
C GLY A 150 -13.28 8.96 5.21
N MET A 151 -13.55 7.69 5.49
CA MET A 151 -12.82 6.58 4.88
C MET A 151 -12.98 6.54 3.35
N VAL A 152 -14.19 6.75 2.82
CA VAL A 152 -14.42 6.79 1.36
C VAL A 152 -13.64 7.95 0.72
N ILE A 153 -13.62 9.13 1.35
CA ILE A 153 -12.85 10.29 0.87
C ILE A 153 -11.36 9.98 0.88
N SER A 154 -10.89 9.36 1.96
CA SER A 154 -9.47 8.98 2.11
C SER A 154 -9.05 7.93 1.08
N GLU A 155 -9.90 6.95 0.79
CA GLU A 155 -9.64 5.95 -0.25
C GLU A 155 -9.55 6.56 -1.66
N ASP A 156 -10.41 7.54 -1.98
CA ASP A 156 -10.32 8.30 -3.22
C ASP A 156 -9.01 9.09 -3.29
N PHE A 157 -8.62 9.75 -2.20
CA PHE A 157 -7.36 10.47 -2.10
C PHE A 157 -6.15 9.52 -2.24
N PHE A 158 -6.18 8.31 -1.65
CA PHE A 158 -5.12 7.31 -1.82
C PHE A 158 -5.00 6.85 -3.26
N ALA A 159 -6.13 6.67 -3.97
CA ALA A 159 -6.12 6.32 -5.38
C ALA A 159 -5.53 7.44 -6.25
N ASP A 160 -5.90 8.69 -5.99
CA ASP A 160 -5.34 9.87 -6.68
C ASP A 160 -3.85 10.02 -6.41
N SER A 161 -3.43 9.86 -5.15
CA SER A 161 -2.02 9.88 -4.75
C SER A 161 -1.21 8.76 -5.43
N THR A 162 -1.81 7.57 -5.60
CA THR A 162 -1.17 6.46 -6.31
C THR A 162 -1.00 6.76 -7.80
N ARG A 163 -1.97 7.40 -8.44
CA ARG A 163 -1.85 7.85 -9.85
C ARG A 163 -0.72 8.86 -10.01
N LEU A 164 -0.66 9.85 -9.14
CA LEU A 164 0.42 10.82 -9.14
C LEU A 164 1.78 10.16 -8.89
N ALA A 165 1.87 9.25 -7.92
CA ALA A 165 3.10 8.52 -7.64
C ALA A 165 3.58 7.70 -8.85
N ARG A 166 2.67 7.09 -9.62
CA ARG A 166 3.01 6.40 -10.87
C ARG A 166 3.65 7.33 -11.89
N GLU A 167 3.04 8.49 -12.14
CA GLU A 167 3.60 9.50 -13.05
C GLU A 167 4.99 9.96 -12.59
N VAL A 168 5.17 10.20 -11.30
CA VAL A 168 6.46 10.61 -10.72
C VAL A 168 7.50 9.50 -10.83
N ILE A 169 7.14 8.24 -10.61
CA ILE A 169 8.04 7.09 -10.78
C ILE A 169 8.45 6.94 -12.24
N ASP A 170 7.52 7.08 -13.18
CA ASP A 170 7.80 7.01 -14.62
C ASP A 170 8.74 8.16 -15.07
N LEU A 171 8.56 9.36 -14.54
CA LEU A 171 9.46 10.49 -14.74
C LEU A 171 10.83 10.29 -14.08
N GLY A 172 10.88 9.64 -12.93
CA GLY A 172 12.08 9.39 -12.14
C GLY A 172 13.13 8.54 -12.85
N ASN A 173 12.73 7.74 -13.84
CA ASN A 173 13.66 7.02 -14.72
C ASN A 173 14.49 7.94 -15.62
N THR A 174 14.08 9.19 -15.79
CA THR A 174 14.73 10.21 -16.61
C THR A 174 15.27 11.37 -15.79
N GLY A 175 14.96 11.42 -14.49
CA GLY A 175 15.18 12.58 -13.64
C GLY A 175 16.12 12.36 -12.47
N THR A 176 16.79 13.43 -12.11
CA THR A 176 17.62 13.48 -10.93
C THR A 176 16.74 13.53 -9.67
N ARG A 177 17.27 13.08 -8.53
CA ARG A 177 16.65 13.21 -7.20
C ARG A 177 16.08 14.61 -6.91
N THR A 178 16.68 15.64 -7.51
CA THR A 178 16.24 17.04 -7.39
C THR A 178 14.84 17.26 -7.95
N ILE A 179 14.47 16.62 -9.07
CA ILE A 179 13.12 16.72 -9.64
C ILE A 179 12.08 16.13 -8.71
N LEU A 180 12.35 14.94 -8.13
CA LEU A 180 11.47 14.30 -7.17
C LEU A 180 11.26 15.14 -5.91
N LEU A 181 12.33 15.76 -5.40
CA LEU A 181 12.26 16.68 -4.27
C LEU A 181 11.46 17.95 -4.62
N GLY A 182 11.62 18.47 -5.83
CA GLY A 182 10.84 19.62 -6.32
C GLY A 182 9.35 19.33 -6.41
N ILE A 183 8.95 18.20 -6.99
CA ILE A 183 7.55 17.76 -7.06
C ILE A 183 6.97 17.56 -5.65
N GLY A 184 7.73 16.93 -4.75
CA GLY A 184 7.29 16.74 -3.36
C GLY A 184 7.08 18.05 -2.61
N ALA A 185 7.99 19.03 -2.79
CA ALA A 185 7.88 20.36 -2.19
C ALA A 185 6.67 21.13 -2.74
N GLU A 186 6.42 21.05 -4.05
CA GLU A 186 5.25 21.68 -4.67
C GLU A 186 3.94 21.06 -4.19
N ALA A 187 3.85 19.74 -4.14
CA ALA A 187 2.68 19.05 -3.61
C ALA A 187 2.38 19.42 -2.16
N MET A 188 3.41 19.52 -1.31
CA MET A 188 3.26 19.98 0.07
C MET A 188 2.79 21.44 0.14
N ALA A 189 3.34 22.33 -0.69
CA ALA A 189 2.95 23.74 -0.73
C ALA A 189 1.48 23.92 -1.14
N VAL A 190 1.03 23.19 -2.18
CA VAL A 190 -0.37 23.20 -2.62
C VAL A 190 -1.30 22.69 -1.54
N THR A 191 -0.94 21.60 -0.87
CA THR A 191 -1.73 21.05 0.23
C THR A 191 -1.82 22.00 1.40
N ALA A 192 -0.72 22.65 1.79
CA ALA A 192 -0.69 23.64 2.85
C ALA A 192 -1.52 24.87 2.52
N ALA A 193 -1.44 25.36 1.27
CA ALA A 193 -2.26 26.49 0.82
C ALA A 193 -3.76 26.16 0.89
N ALA A 194 -4.18 24.99 0.43
CA ALA A 194 -5.58 24.55 0.49
C ALA A 194 -6.13 24.42 1.92
N LEU A 195 -5.27 24.10 2.91
CA LEU A 195 -5.65 24.02 4.31
C LEU A 195 -5.69 25.38 5.02
N LEU A 196 -5.10 26.43 4.43
CA LEU A 196 -5.07 27.78 5.01
C LEU A 196 -6.15 28.71 4.44
N GLU A 197 -6.86 28.28 3.36
CA GLU A 197 -7.95 29.03 2.74
C GLU A 197 -9.33 28.79 3.38
N ASP A 198 -9.45 27.88 4.37
CA ASP A 198 -10.62 27.61 5.21
C ASP A 198 -10.49 28.32 6.59
#